data_cc9077ac9b29e1ad1db79800cec6727b
#
_entry.id   cc9077ac9b29e1ad1db79800cec6727b
#
_cell.length_a   1.000
_cell.length_b   1.000
_cell.length_c   1.000
_cell.angle_alpha   90.00
_cell.angle_beta   90.00
_cell.angle_gamma   90.00
#
_symmetry.space_group_name_H-M   'P 1'
#
loop_
_entity.id
_entity.type
_entity.pdbx_description
1 polymer ?
#
loop_
_entity_poly.entity_id
_entity_poly.type
_entity_poly.pdbx_seq_one_letter_code
_entity_poly.pdbx_strand_id
1 'polypeptide(L)'
;MSQTSVSSQSTWRSKIKAMGPGILMASAAVGGSHIVSSTQAGGSYGWALLGLVILANLFKYPFFRFGAEYTADTGKTLVEGYAEKGKFYLWVFFILNVFSALVNTAGVSILCSAIIASAFPMLGLSITTWSIILVAIIWGMLLFGGYKLLDGMAKWIMSALTIATVAAVIIAAIKHPEYSADFVEKTPWQLAALPFIVSLLGWMPAPIEISAINSLWSAEKKKTVDFNTDDALFDFNVGYIGTAILAVFFVALGALIQYPTGKPVEAASAKYIAQFVGMYASVLGEWSRYLITFIAFLCIFGTVITVIDGYSRVNEISLRLLFNQKEKNQTPLNVWMTLTAILGLIIIFFFQGQVATMLRFAMIGSFLTTPFFALLNYVLVTKEKKDLPTWLKGLAIAGLIFLFGFALFFIWALAIGKAGY
;
A
#
# COMPACT_ATOMS: atom_id res chain seq x y z
N MET A 1 16.29 41.54 -12.45
CA MET A 1 14.82 41.59 -12.61
C MET A 1 14.27 40.32 -12.00
N SER A 2 13.78 40.42 -10.77
CA SER A 2 13.12 39.28 -10.08
C SER A 2 11.74 39.13 -10.67
N GLN A 3 11.51 38.04 -11.41
CA GLN A 3 10.16 37.64 -11.76
C GLN A 3 9.52 37.12 -10.45
N THR A 4 8.71 37.96 -9.82
CA THR A 4 7.72 37.55 -8.85
C THR A 4 6.74 36.62 -9.59
N SER A 5 6.91 35.31 -9.39
CA SER A 5 5.90 34.32 -9.80
C SER A 5 4.63 34.63 -9.03
N VAL A 6 3.66 35.21 -9.73
CA VAL A 6 2.29 35.32 -9.24
C VAL A 6 1.81 33.88 -9.04
N SER A 7 1.72 33.44 -7.77
CA SER A 7 1.12 32.15 -7.45
C SER A 7 -0.32 32.18 -7.98
N SER A 8 -0.59 31.41 -9.02
CA SER A 8 -1.95 31.28 -9.55
C SER A 8 -2.85 30.81 -8.42
N GLN A 9 -3.91 31.55 -8.12
CA GLN A 9 -4.87 31.15 -7.09
C GLN A 9 -5.42 29.77 -7.43
N SER A 10 -5.38 28.86 -6.45
CA SER A 10 -5.95 27.52 -6.60
C SER A 10 -7.44 27.63 -6.93
N THR A 11 -7.85 27.09 -8.04
CA THR A 11 -9.23 27.05 -8.51
C THR A 11 -9.74 25.62 -8.54
N TRP A 12 -11.05 25.41 -8.52
CA TRP A 12 -11.61 24.06 -8.66
C TRP A 12 -11.15 23.36 -9.96
N ARG A 13 -10.95 24.12 -11.03
CA ARG A 13 -10.41 23.59 -12.30
C ARG A 13 -8.95 23.18 -12.20
N SER A 14 -8.12 23.94 -11.48
CA SER A 14 -6.71 23.56 -11.27
C SER A 14 -6.59 22.30 -10.43
N LYS A 15 -7.38 22.17 -9.36
CA LYS A 15 -7.46 20.96 -8.52
C LYS A 15 -7.80 19.71 -9.32
N ILE A 16 -8.84 19.76 -10.16
CA ILE A 16 -9.22 18.63 -11.02
C ILE A 16 -8.11 18.29 -12.04
N LYS A 17 -7.44 19.28 -12.61
CA LYS A 17 -6.33 19.05 -13.55
C LYS A 17 -5.10 18.45 -12.86
N ALA A 18 -4.83 18.82 -11.63
CA ALA A 18 -3.73 18.29 -10.83
C ALA A 18 -3.97 16.83 -10.40
N MET A 19 -5.24 16.39 -10.31
CA MET A 19 -5.58 15.04 -9.89
C MET A 19 -4.90 13.96 -10.75
N GLY A 20 -4.38 12.96 -10.07
CA GLY A 20 -3.72 11.81 -10.68
C GLY A 20 -2.78 11.10 -9.71
N PRO A 21 -1.68 11.71 -9.29
CA PRO A 21 -0.70 11.08 -8.39
C PRO A 21 -1.31 10.55 -7.08
N GLY A 22 -2.18 11.32 -6.42
CA GLY A 22 -2.88 10.88 -5.21
C GLY A 22 -3.83 9.72 -5.47
N ILE A 23 -4.52 9.70 -6.61
CA ILE A 23 -5.39 8.58 -6.99
C ILE A 23 -4.56 7.33 -7.34
N LEU A 24 -3.40 7.48 -8.01
CA LEU A 24 -2.49 6.37 -8.28
C LEU A 24 -1.94 5.79 -6.97
N MET A 25 -1.58 6.65 -6.03
CA MET A 25 -1.18 6.23 -4.69
C MET A 25 -2.31 5.46 -3.99
N ALA A 26 -3.55 5.94 -4.05
CA ALA A 26 -4.71 5.24 -3.51
C ALA A 26 -4.91 3.87 -4.16
N SER A 27 -4.77 3.78 -5.48
CA SER A 27 -4.85 2.51 -6.21
C SER A 27 -3.74 1.53 -5.82
N ALA A 28 -2.52 2.03 -5.57
CA ALA A 28 -1.41 1.22 -5.07
C ALA A 28 -1.62 0.76 -3.62
N ALA A 29 -2.26 1.60 -2.79
CA ALA A 29 -2.52 1.34 -1.38
C ALA A 29 -3.66 0.34 -1.16
N VAL A 30 -4.75 0.42 -1.95
CA VAL A 30 -5.90 -0.48 -1.83
C VAL A 30 -5.58 -1.80 -2.50
N GLY A 31 -5.02 -2.69 -1.73
CA GLY A 31 -4.59 -4.02 -2.17
C GLY A 31 -4.62 -4.98 -1.00
N GLY A 32 -3.48 -5.60 -0.70
CA GLY A 32 -3.33 -6.52 0.42
C GLY A 32 -3.68 -5.93 1.78
N SER A 33 -3.43 -4.63 1.99
CA SER A 33 -3.77 -3.93 3.23
C SER A 33 -5.28 -3.91 3.51
N HIS A 34 -6.09 -3.72 2.51
CA HIS A 34 -7.55 -3.62 2.63
C HIS A 34 -8.19 -5.00 2.51
N ILE A 35 -7.96 -5.69 1.39
CA ILE A 35 -8.57 -6.98 1.08
C ILE A 35 -8.16 -8.06 2.10
N VAL A 36 -6.91 -8.03 2.59
CA VAL A 36 -6.43 -9.04 3.55
C VAL A 36 -6.42 -8.47 4.96
N SER A 37 -5.51 -7.54 5.27
CA SER A 37 -5.25 -7.15 6.67
C SER A 37 -6.44 -6.53 7.37
N SER A 38 -7.13 -5.54 6.74
CA SER A 38 -8.29 -4.88 7.35
C SER A 38 -9.48 -5.83 7.50
N THR A 39 -9.77 -6.62 6.45
CA THR A 39 -10.88 -7.58 6.50
C THR A 39 -10.62 -8.70 7.51
N GLN A 40 -9.37 -9.22 7.58
CA GLN A 40 -9.00 -10.20 8.60
C GLN A 40 -9.05 -9.62 10.02
N ALA A 41 -8.66 -8.34 10.20
CA ALA A 41 -8.77 -7.67 11.49
C ALA A 41 -10.24 -7.64 11.97
N GLY A 42 -11.15 -7.22 11.09
CA GLY A 42 -12.58 -7.24 11.37
C GLY A 42 -13.11 -8.64 11.60
N GLY A 43 -12.79 -9.59 10.73
CA GLY A 43 -13.28 -10.96 10.80
C GLY A 43 -12.76 -11.75 11.99
N SER A 44 -11.55 -11.46 12.49
CA SER A 44 -10.94 -12.16 13.62
C SER A 44 -11.24 -11.54 14.98
N TYR A 45 -11.36 -10.20 15.03
CA TYR A 45 -11.40 -9.42 16.27
C TYR A 45 -12.56 -8.41 16.31
N GLY A 46 -13.52 -8.51 15.38
CA GLY A 46 -14.62 -7.55 15.30
C GLY A 46 -14.11 -6.10 15.17
N TRP A 47 -14.57 -5.25 16.05
CA TRP A 47 -14.21 -3.82 16.06
C TRP A 47 -12.96 -3.48 16.87
N ALA A 48 -12.37 -4.45 17.58
CA ALA A 48 -11.30 -4.21 18.54
C ALA A 48 -10.04 -3.54 17.92
N LEU A 49 -9.75 -3.81 16.64
CA LEU A 49 -8.59 -3.20 15.95
C LEU A 49 -8.92 -1.97 15.12
N LEU A 50 -10.19 -1.52 15.08
CA LEU A 50 -10.59 -0.35 14.28
C LEU A 50 -9.83 0.91 14.71
N GLY A 51 -9.71 1.14 16.01
CA GLY A 51 -8.95 2.28 16.53
C GLY A 51 -7.49 2.27 16.08
N LEU A 52 -6.87 1.11 16.04
CA LEU A 52 -5.49 0.96 15.58
C LEU A 52 -5.33 1.22 14.08
N VAL A 53 -6.30 0.78 13.26
CA VAL A 53 -6.34 1.10 11.82
C VAL A 53 -6.45 2.60 11.60
N ILE A 54 -7.31 3.30 12.35
CA ILE A 54 -7.44 4.76 12.28
C ILE A 54 -6.13 5.45 12.71
N LEU A 55 -5.53 5.02 13.82
CA LEU A 55 -4.26 5.58 14.31
C LEU A 55 -3.11 5.35 13.33
N ALA A 56 -3.03 4.17 12.69
CA ALA A 56 -2.01 3.90 11.68
C ALA A 56 -2.11 4.89 10.50
N ASN A 57 -3.33 5.12 10.01
CA ASN A 57 -3.57 6.10 8.95
C ASN A 57 -3.24 7.53 9.42
N LEU A 58 -3.66 7.91 10.61
CA LEU A 58 -3.42 9.25 11.16
C LEU A 58 -1.92 9.53 11.34
N PHE A 59 -1.18 8.59 11.94
CA PHE A 59 0.25 8.78 12.23
C PHE A 59 1.17 8.64 11.01
N LYS A 60 0.74 7.94 9.96
CA LYS A 60 1.47 7.89 8.69
C LYS A 60 1.14 9.07 7.76
N TYR A 61 0.03 9.77 7.96
CA TYR A 61 -0.42 10.87 7.11
C TYR A 61 0.65 11.94 6.85
N PRO A 62 1.39 12.47 7.86
CA PRO A 62 2.39 13.50 7.61
C PRO A 62 3.47 13.06 6.62
N PHE A 63 3.92 11.81 6.72
CA PHE A 63 5.03 11.32 5.92
C PHE A 63 4.66 11.10 4.46
N PHE A 64 3.42 10.72 4.17
CA PHE A 64 2.90 10.67 2.81
C PHE A 64 2.65 12.08 2.25
N ARG A 65 2.05 12.97 3.04
CA ARG A 65 1.82 14.36 2.68
C ARG A 65 3.13 15.08 2.33
N PHE A 66 4.20 14.84 3.06
CA PHE A 66 5.50 15.44 2.81
C PHE A 66 6.00 15.18 1.38
N GLY A 67 5.74 14.01 0.81
CA GLY A 67 6.11 13.71 -0.58
C GLY A 67 5.39 14.59 -1.59
N ALA A 68 4.07 14.71 -1.47
CA ALA A 68 3.26 15.54 -2.35
C ALA A 68 3.61 17.04 -2.22
N GLU A 69 3.73 17.52 -0.96
CA GLU A 69 4.02 18.91 -0.64
C GLU A 69 5.43 19.32 -1.11
N TYR A 70 6.45 18.47 -0.82
CA TYR A 70 7.83 18.72 -1.25
C TYR A 70 7.95 18.84 -2.77
N THR A 71 7.32 17.92 -3.50
CA THR A 71 7.38 17.93 -4.96
C THR A 71 6.63 19.12 -5.56
N ALA A 72 5.48 19.49 -4.99
CA ALA A 72 4.74 20.66 -5.46
C ALA A 72 5.54 21.96 -5.26
N ASP A 73 6.21 22.11 -4.11
CA ASP A 73 6.99 23.31 -3.76
C ASP A 73 8.30 23.41 -4.55
N THR A 74 9.00 22.29 -4.71
CA THR A 74 10.38 22.31 -5.26
C THR A 74 10.48 21.86 -6.72
N GLY A 75 9.47 21.15 -7.22
CA GLY A 75 9.52 20.46 -8.52
C GLY A 75 10.40 19.20 -8.52
N LYS A 76 11.01 18.85 -7.38
CA LYS A 76 11.91 17.70 -7.22
C LYS A 76 11.18 16.53 -6.56
N THR A 77 11.67 15.33 -6.82
CA THR A 77 11.23 14.12 -6.13
C THR A 77 11.86 14.04 -4.73
N LEU A 78 11.27 13.25 -3.84
CA LEU A 78 11.88 12.97 -2.52
C LEU A 78 13.27 12.34 -2.66
N VAL A 79 13.49 11.51 -3.68
CA VAL A 79 14.80 10.87 -3.93
C VAL A 79 15.87 11.91 -4.26
N GLU A 80 15.55 12.90 -5.09
CA GLU A 80 16.44 14.04 -5.38
C GLU A 80 16.69 14.86 -4.12
N GLY A 81 15.67 15.06 -3.29
CA GLY A 81 15.81 15.73 -2.00
C GLY A 81 16.78 15.02 -1.05
N TYR A 82 16.71 13.68 -0.95
CA TYR A 82 17.66 12.91 -0.15
C TYR A 82 19.07 13.01 -0.69
N ALA A 83 19.26 13.01 -2.02
CA ALA A 83 20.56 13.19 -2.64
C ALA A 83 21.18 14.56 -2.30
N GLU A 84 20.40 15.64 -2.35
CA GLU A 84 20.83 16.98 -1.98
C GLU A 84 21.15 17.12 -0.50
N LYS A 85 20.46 16.36 0.36
CA LYS A 85 20.76 16.30 1.79
C LYS A 85 22.09 15.61 2.07
N GLY A 86 22.51 14.69 1.23
CA GLY A 86 23.81 14.03 1.27
C GLY A 86 23.75 12.55 0.90
N LYS A 87 24.86 12.03 0.37
CA LYS A 87 24.96 10.63 -0.08
C LYS A 87 24.60 9.60 0.99
N PHE A 88 24.84 9.90 2.28
CA PHE A 88 24.46 8.99 3.37
C PHE A 88 22.94 8.77 3.43
N TYR A 89 22.14 9.84 3.35
CA TYR A 89 20.67 9.75 3.37
C TYR A 89 20.15 8.96 2.17
N LEU A 90 20.74 9.21 1.00
CA LEU A 90 20.36 8.49 -0.22
C LEU A 90 20.77 7.01 -0.18
N TRP A 91 21.93 6.67 0.39
CA TRP A 91 22.33 5.27 0.59
C TRP A 91 21.39 4.52 1.54
N VAL A 92 21.06 5.13 2.69
CA VAL A 92 20.09 4.54 3.64
C VAL A 92 18.75 4.31 2.95
N PHE A 93 18.24 5.33 2.25
CA PHE A 93 16.99 5.20 1.50
C PHE A 93 17.08 4.07 0.46
N PHE A 94 18.12 4.05 -0.37
CA PHE A 94 18.30 3.08 -1.45
C PHE A 94 18.33 1.63 -0.93
N ILE A 95 19.12 1.34 0.10
CA ILE A 95 19.22 -0.01 0.67
C ILE A 95 17.86 -0.47 1.21
N LEU A 96 17.18 0.38 1.97
CA LEU A 96 15.85 0.07 2.51
C LEU A 96 14.81 -0.11 1.39
N ASN A 97 14.88 0.73 0.35
CA ASN A 97 13.95 0.68 -0.77
C ASN A 97 14.16 -0.57 -1.65
N VAL A 98 15.41 -1.02 -1.85
CA VAL A 98 15.69 -2.29 -2.53
C VAL A 98 15.10 -3.46 -1.73
N PHE A 99 15.31 -3.51 -0.43
CA PHE A 99 14.68 -4.52 0.42
C PHE A 99 13.16 -4.50 0.29
N SER A 100 12.53 -3.33 0.46
CA SER A 100 11.08 -3.15 0.32
C SER A 100 10.57 -3.56 -1.07
N ALA A 101 11.29 -3.20 -2.13
CA ALA A 101 10.96 -3.56 -3.50
C ALA A 101 10.81 -5.07 -3.66
N LEU A 102 11.77 -5.82 -3.14
CA LEU A 102 11.81 -7.28 -3.28
C LEU A 102 10.70 -7.96 -2.48
N VAL A 103 10.56 -7.61 -1.20
CA VAL A 103 9.58 -8.26 -0.33
C VAL A 103 8.14 -7.88 -0.69
N ASN A 104 7.90 -6.63 -1.07
CA ASN A 104 6.56 -6.19 -1.48
C ASN A 104 6.18 -6.76 -2.85
N THR A 105 7.11 -6.83 -3.82
CA THR A 105 6.86 -7.48 -5.10
C THR A 105 6.48 -8.95 -4.89
N ALA A 106 7.22 -9.69 -4.08
CA ALA A 106 6.89 -11.07 -3.76
C ALA A 106 5.52 -11.19 -3.07
N GLY A 107 5.26 -10.37 -2.05
CA GLY A 107 4.02 -10.40 -1.28
C GLY A 107 2.77 -10.11 -2.11
N VAL A 108 2.78 -9.03 -2.92
CA VAL A 108 1.59 -8.70 -3.73
C VAL A 108 1.44 -9.65 -4.93
N SER A 109 2.54 -10.17 -5.50
CA SER A 109 2.48 -11.13 -6.61
C SER A 109 1.89 -12.48 -6.16
N ILE A 110 2.31 -13.00 -5.00
CA ILE A 110 1.75 -14.25 -4.48
C ILE A 110 0.27 -14.10 -4.10
N LEU A 111 -0.14 -12.92 -3.61
CA LEU A 111 -1.55 -12.63 -3.33
C LEU A 111 -2.38 -12.58 -4.62
N CYS A 112 -1.88 -11.92 -5.67
CA CYS A 112 -2.52 -11.89 -6.99
C CYS A 112 -2.71 -13.32 -7.53
N SER A 113 -1.69 -14.16 -7.38
CA SER A 113 -1.69 -15.56 -7.79
C SER A 113 -2.70 -16.40 -7.01
N ALA A 114 -2.87 -16.13 -5.71
CA ALA A 114 -3.87 -16.80 -4.89
C ALA A 114 -5.30 -16.46 -5.35
N ILE A 115 -5.55 -15.24 -5.83
CA ILE A 115 -6.85 -14.85 -6.39
C ILE A 115 -7.15 -15.65 -7.66
N ILE A 116 -6.19 -15.74 -8.60
CA ILE A 116 -6.39 -16.56 -9.81
C ILE A 116 -6.54 -18.05 -9.48
N ALA A 117 -5.72 -18.58 -8.59
CA ALA A 117 -5.84 -19.97 -8.16
C ALA A 117 -7.22 -20.27 -7.55
N SER A 118 -7.78 -19.32 -6.81
CA SER A 118 -9.16 -19.41 -6.27
C SER A 118 -10.22 -19.34 -7.38
N ALA A 119 -10.00 -18.54 -8.43
CA ALA A 119 -10.93 -18.38 -9.54
C ALA A 119 -10.94 -19.57 -10.52
N PHE A 120 -9.79 -20.22 -10.70
CA PHE A 120 -9.61 -21.32 -11.66
C PHE A 120 -9.06 -22.59 -11.01
N PRO A 121 -9.73 -23.15 -9.98
CA PRO A 121 -9.23 -24.34 -9.29
C PRO A 121 -9.13 -25.57 -10.18
N MET A 122 -9.93 -25.63 -11.25
CA MET A 122 -9.95 -26.75 -12.22
C MET A 122 -8.64 -26.90 -13.00
N LEU A 123 -7.83 -25.87 -13.10
CA LEU A 123 -6.54 -25.93 -13.81
C LEU A 123 -5.46 -26.67 -13.01
N GLY A 124 -5.65 -26.89 -11.70
CA GLY A 124 -4.72 -27.62 -10.85
C GLY A 124 -3.33 -27.00 -10.71
N LEU A 125 -3.14 -25.74 -11.16
CA LEU A 125 -1.84 -25.07 -11.11
C LEU A 125 -1.53 -24.59 -9.69
N SER A 126 -0.27 -24.74 -9.29
CA SER A 126 0.21 -24.23 -8.00
C SER A 126 0.22 -22.70 -7.97
N ILE A 127 0.13 -22.11 -6.77
CA ILE A 127 0.23 -20.65 -6.59
C ILE A 127 1.59 -20.15 -7.10
N THR A 128 2.66 -20.91 -6.92
CA THR A 128 3.99 -20.57 -7.46
C THR A 128 3.98 -20.53 -8.98
N THR A 129 3.35 -21.50 -9.65
CA THR A 129 3.19 -21.50 -11.11
C THR A 129 2.42 -20.29 -11.60
N TRP A 130 1.30 -19.96 -10.93
CA TRP A 130 0.55 -18.75 -11.22
C TRP A 130 1.38 -17.48 -11.02
N SER A 131 2.23 -17.43 -9.99
CA SER A 131 3.12 -16.29 -9.74
C SER A 131 4.12 -16.10 -10.87
N ILE A 132 4.71 -17.18 -11.39
CA ILE A 132 5.62 -17.11 -12.54
C ILE A 132 4.90 -16.56 -13.77
N ILE A 133 3.72 -17.10 -14.09
CA ILE A 133 2.93 -16.66 -15.25
C ILE A 133 2.56 -15.18 -15.12
N LEU A 134 2.03 -14.77 -13.97
CA LEU A 134 1.59 -13.39 -13.73
C LEU A 134 2.74 -12.39 -13.78
N VAL A 135 3.83 -12.68 -13.09
CA VAL A 135 5.01 -11.79 -13.07
C VAL A 135 5.63 -11.72 -14.47
N ALA A 136 5.69 -12.81 -15.23
CA ALA A 136 6.18 -12.78 -16.59
C ALA A 136 5.30 -11.93 -17.52
N ILE A 137 3.97 -12.03 -17.39
CA ILE A 137 3.03 -11.18 -18.14
C ILE A 137 3.24 -9.70 -17.78
N ILE A 138 3.29 -9.37 -16.49
CA ILE A 138 3.46 -7.99 -16.02
C ILE A 138 4.82 -7.43 -16.44
N TRP A 139 5.89 -8.20 -16.28
CA TRP A 139 7.23 -7.83 -16.73
C TRP A 139 7.26 -7.53 -18.24
N GLY A 140 6.67 -8.41 -19.06
CA GLY A 140 6.53 -8.19 -20.49
C GLY A 140 5.73 -6.90 -20.80
N MET A 141 4.58 -6.70 -20.15
CA MET A 141 3.78 -5.47 -20.30
C MET A 141 4.57 -4.21 -19.97
N LEU A 142 5.38 -4.24 -18.91
CA LEU A 142 6.19 -3.09 -18.50
C LEU A 142 7.31 -2.78 -19.51
N LEU A 143 7.99 -3.80 -20.04
CA LEU A 143 9.06 -3.63 -21.03
C LEU A 143 8.52 -3.07 -22.36
N PHE A 144 7.32 -3.49 -22.78
CA PHE A 144 6.72 -3.06 -24.05
C PHE A 144 5.78 -1.84 -23.93
N GLY A 145 5.68 -1.25 -22.72
CA GLY A 145 4.89 -0.03 -22.49
C GLY A 145 3.36 -0.22 -22.54
N GLY A 146 2.88 -1.47 -22.46
CA GLY A 146 1.45 -1.81 -22.61
C GLY A 146 0.56 -1.52 -21.38
N TYR A 147 1.11 -1.00 -20.28
CA TYR A 147 0.35 -0.81 -19.02
C TYR A 147 -0.53 0.44 -18.97
N LYS A 148 -0.41 1.38 -19.92
CA LYS A 148 -1.18 2.64 -19.93
C LYS A 148 -2.69 2.43 -19.89
N LEU A 149 -3.19 1.35 -20.47
CA LEU A 149 -4.60 0.99 -20.43
C LEU A 149 -5.07 0.65 -19.02
N LEU A 150 -4.26 -0.12 -18.28
CA LEU A 150 -4.55 -0.50 -16.89
C LEU A 150 -4.50 0.70 -15.95
N ASP A 151 -3.58 1.64 -16.16
CA ASP A 151 -3.52 2.90 -15.40
C ASP A 151 -4.83 3.70 -15.56
N GLY A 152 -5.35 3.79 -16.78
CA GLY A 152 -6.65 4.40 -17.03
C GLY A 152 -7.83 3.67 -16.37
N MET A 153 -7.76 2.33 -16.27
CA MET A 153 -8.81 1.50 -15.67
C MET A 153 -8.73 1.48 -14.12
N ALA A 154 -7.58 1.77 -13.51
CA ALA A 154 -7.39 1.68 -12.06
C ALA A 154 -8.43 2.48 -11.27
N LYS A 155 -8.79 3.67 -11.74
CA LYS A 155 -9.82 4.53 -11.14
C LYS A 155 -11.19 3.86 -11.11
N TRP A 156 -11.58 3.22 -12.20
CA TRP A 156 -12.87 2.52 -12.32
C TRP A 156 -12.92 1.28 -11.45
N ILE A 157 -11.83 0.51 -11.41
CA ILE A 157 -11.70 -0.69 -10.58
C ILE A 157 -11.80 -0.32 -9.10
N MET A 158 -11.07 0.72 -8.67
CA MET A 158 -11.12 1.25 -7.32
C MET A 158 -12.52 1.74 -6.94
N SER A 159 -13.18 2.49 -7.83
CA SER A 159 -14.54 2.96 -7.61
C SER A 159 -15.53 1.82 -7.49
N ALA A 160 -15.43 0.80 -8.34
CA ALA A 160 -16.29 -0.37 -8.31
C ALA A 160 -16.12 -1.17 -7.00
N LEU A 161 -14.87 -1.38 -6.57
CA LEU A 161 -14.57 -2.05 -5.30
C LEU A 161 -15.11 -1.25 -4.11
N THR A 162 -14.92 0.07 -4.12
CA THR A 162 -15.42 0.97 -3.07
C THR A 162 -16.94 0.90 -2.98
N ILE A 163 -17.64 1.05 -4.10
CA ILE A 163 -19.11 1.00 -4.14
C ILE A 163 -19.63 -0.35 -3.64
N ALA A 164 -19.03 -1.45 -4.11
CA ALA A 164 -19.42 -2.79 -3.70
C ALA A 164 -19.20 -3.02 -2.20
N THR A 165 -18.06 -2.54 -1.65
CA THR A 165 -17.73 -2.68 -0.22
C THR A 165 -18.67 -1.86 0.64
N VAL A 166 -18.90 -0.59 0.28
CA VAL A 166 -19.84 0.29 1.00
C VAL A 166 -21.25 -0.30 0.99
N ALA A 167 -21.73 -0.75 -0.18
CA ALA A 167 -23.04 -1.38 -0.31
C ALA A 167 -23.15 -2.65 0.57
N ALA A 168 -22.15 -3.53 0.51
CA ALA A 168 -22.14 -4.75 1.32
C ALA A 168 -22.18 -4.45 2.82
N VAL A 169 -21.39 -3.47 3.28
CA VAL A 169 -21.35 -3.05 4.69
C VAL A 169 -22.68 -2.44 5.14
N ILE A 170 -23.29 -1.56 4.33
CA ILE A 170 -24.58 -0.95 4.65
C ILE A 170 -25.66 -2.03 4.76
N ILE A 171 -25.74 -2.96 3.80
CA ILE A 171 -26.73 -4.03 3.84
C ILE A 171 -26.50 -4.97 5.03
N ALA A 172 -25.24 -5.30 5.33
CA ALA A 172 -24.92 -6.12 6.51
C ALA A 172 -25.30 -5.42 7.82
N ALA A 173 -25.06 -4.12 7.94
CA ALA A 173 -25.43 -3.34 9.12
C ALA A 173 -26.95 -3.27 9.32
N ILE A 174 -27.73 -3.13 8.23
CA ILE A 174 -29.22 -3.10 8.29
C ILE A 174 -29.79 -4.46 8.69
N LYS A 175 -29.16 -5.56 8.25
CA LYS A 175 -29.62 -6.92 8.55
C LYS A 175 -29.38 -7.35 10.00
N HIS A 176 -28.67 -6.56 10.78
CA HIS A 176 -28.25 -6.87 12.16
C HIS A 176 -27.63 -8.27 12.27
N PRO A 177 -26.30 -8.38 12.33
CA PRO A 177 -25.63 -9.67 12.36
C PRO A 177 -26.05 -10.47 13.61
N GLU A 178 -26.52 -11.69 13.40
CA GLU A 178 -26.79 -12.63 14.50
C GLU A 178 -25.50 -13.37 14.82
N TYR A 179 -25.15 -13.41 16.11
CA TYR A 179 -24.00 -14.16 16.59
C TYR A 179 -24.34 -15.64 16.69
N SER A 180 -23.43 -16.50 16.24
CA SER A 180 -23.55 -17.94 16.42
C SER A 180 -23.70 -18.31 17.90
N ALA A 181 -24.47 -19.36 18.21
CA ALA A 181 -24.66 -19.84 19.58
C ALA A 181 -23.32 -20.22 20.26
N ASP A 182 -22.32 -20.65 19.48
CA ASP A 182 -20.99 -21.04 19.95
C ASP A 182 -19.97 -19.93 19.80
N PHE A 183 -20.41 -18.66 19.66
CA PHE A 183 -19.53 -17.53 19.47
C PHE A 183 -18.66 -17.29 20.70
N VAL A 184 -17.33 -17.23 20.48
CA VAL A 184 -16.35 -16.86 21.50
C VAL A 184 -15.58 -15.62 21.05
N GLU A 185 -15.67 -14.56 21.85
CA GLU A 185 -14.94 -13.32 21.60
C GLU A 185 -13.42 -13.53 21.74
N LYS A 186 -12.66 -13.07 20.73
CA LYS A 186 -11.21 -13.12 20.73
C LYS A 186 -10.64 -11.73 20.96
N THR A 187 -9.69 -11.61 21.90
CA THR A 187 -8.98 -10.35 22.13
C THR A 187 -7.69 -10.30 21.32
N PRO A 188 -7.40 -9.18 20.62
CA PRO A 188 -6.12 -8.98 19.97
C PRO A 188 -5.00 -8.50 20.91
N TRP A 189 -5.35 -8.15 22.16
CA TRP A 189 -4.43 -7.50 23.12
C TRP A 189 -3.61 -8.52 23.88
N GLN A 190 -2.95 -9.40 23.14
CA GLN A 190 -2.03 -10.43 23.66
C GLN A 190 -0.80 -10.53 22.75
N LEU A 191 0.35 -10.92 23.34
CA LEU A 191 1.61 -10.98 22.58
C LEU A 191 1.57 -11.93 21.38
N ALA A 192 0.76 -12.99 21.45
CA ALA A 192 0.55 -13.92 20.34
C ALA A 192 -0.10 -13.27 19.12
N ALA A 193 -0.88 -12.19 19.28
CA ALA A 193 -1.48 -11.46 18.18
C ALA A 193 -0.57 -10.35 17.61
N LEU A 194 0.55 -10.05 18.27
CA LEU A 194 1.45 -8.96 17.90
C LEU A 194 2.00 -9.07 16.47
N PRO A 195 2.39 -10.24 15.94
CA PRO A 195 2.79 -10.37 14.54
C PRO A 195 1.70 -9.97 13.55
N PHE A 196 0.43 -10.29 13.85
CA PHE A 196 -0.71 -9.86 13.05
C PHE A 196 -0.90 -8.34 13.11
N ILE A 197 -0.83 -7.74 14.31
CA ILE A 197 -0.94 -6.28 14.49
C ILE A 197 0.16 -5.56 13.72
N VAL A 198 1.40 -6.01 13.83
CA VAL A 198 2.54 -5.42 13.13
C VAL A 198 2.40 -5.57 11.60
N SER A 199 1.92 -6.72 11.13
CA SER A 199 1.60 -6.92 9.72
C SER A 199 0.52 -5.95 9.24
N LEU A 200 -0.57 -5.79 10.01
CA LEU A 200 -1.63 -4.82 9.71
C LEU A 200 -1.07 -3.40 9.60
N LEU A 201 -0.25 -2.97 10.57
CA LEU A 201 0.37 -1.64 10.57
C LEU A 201 1.36 -1.46 9.40
N GLY A 202 2.02 -2.51 8.93
CA GLY A 202 3.03 -2.44 7.88
C GLY A 202 2.49 -1.86 6.57
N TRP A 203 1.40 -2.43 6.10
CA TRP A 203 0.78 -2.02 4.85
C TRP A 203 -0.38 -1.01 5.00
N MET A 204 -0.77 -0.61 6.22
CA MET A 204 -1.88 0.30 6.44
C MET A 204 -1.46 1.78 6.45
N PRO A 205 -1.98 2.65 5.56
CA PRO A 205 -2.75 2.31 4.35
C PRO A 205 -1.86 1.73 3.26
N ALA A 206 -0.55 2.03 3.30
CA ALA A 206 0.52 1.55 2.43
C ALA A 206 1.88 1.63 3.16
N PRO A 207 2.94 0.98 2.65
CA PRO A 207 4.33 1.23 3.06
C PRO A 207 4.72 2.69 2.81
N ILE A 208 5.46 3.34 3.74
CA ILE A 208 5.75 4.79 3.64
C ILE A 208 6.64 5.13 2.44
N GLU A 209 7.48 4.23 1.97
CA GLU A 209 8.29 4.44 0.76
C GLU A 209 7.47 4.67 -0.51
N ILE A 210 6.19 4.29 -0.53
CA ILE A 210 5.27 4.66 -1.61
C ILE A 210 5.13 6.19 -1.73
N SER A 211 5.44 6.96 -0.68
CA SER A 211 5.52 8.43 -0.76
C SER A 211 6.60 8.90 -1.76
N ALA A 212 7.71 8.16 -1.87
CA ALA A 212 8.74 8.47 -2.86
C ALA A 212 8.27 8.16 -4.28
N ILE A 213 7.54 7.05 -4.48
CA ILE A 213 6.90 6.72 -5.76
C ILE A 213 5.85 7.79 -6.12
N ASN A 214 5.01 8.20 -5.16
CA ASN A 214 4.04 9.27 -5.36
C ASN A 214 4.70 10.60 -5.74
N SER A 215 5.86 10.93 -5.13
CA SER A 215 6.62 12.12 -5.47
C SER A 215 7.13 12.10 -6.93
N LEU A 216 7.48 10.91 -7.45
CA LEU A 216 7.84 10.72 -8.86
C LEU A 216 6.65 11.00 -9.79
N TRP A 217 5.47 10.45 -9.49
CA TRP A 217 4.26 10.70 -10.27
C TRP A 217 3.86 12.18 -10.24
N SER A 218 4.00 12.83 -9.08
CA SER A 218 3.74 14.26 -8.91
C SER A 218 4.72 15.11 -9.73
N ALA A 219 6.01 14.77 -9.73
CA ALA A 219 7.02 15.45 -10.54
C ALA A 219 6.78 15.27 -12.05
N GLU A 220 6.39 14.06 -12.47
CA GLU A 220 6.03 13.80 -13.89
C GLU A 220 4.76 14.57 -14.30
N LYS A 221 3.74 14.60 -13.44
CA LYS A 221 2.53 15.37 -13.67
C LYS A 221 2.81 16.87 -13.80
N LYS A 222 3.72 17.39 -12.96
CA LYS A 222 4.10 18.82 -12.97
C LYS A 222 4.77 19.27 -14.28
N LYS A 223 5.36 18.35 -15.04
CA LYS A 223 5.92 18.68 -16.38
C LYS A 223 4.84 18.99 -17.42
N THR A 224 3.64 18.48 -17.24
CA THR A 224 2.52 18.60 -18.21
C THR A 224 1.41 19.52 -17.74
N VAL A 225 1.27 19.70 -16.44
CA VAL A 225 0.22 20.51 -15.81
C VAL A 225 0.87 21.39 -14.75
N ASP A 226 0.71 22.71 -14.89
CA ASP A 226 1.10 23.63 -13.82
C ASP A 226 0.07 23.56 -12.69
N PHE A 227 0.52 23.25 -11.48
CA PHE A 227 -0.28 23.20 -10.26
C PHE A 227 0.55 23.67 -9.05
N ASN A 228 -0.11 24.24 -8.09
CA ASN A 228 0.48 24.70 -6.84
C ASN A 228 0.35 23.63 -5.74
N THR A 229 0.88 23.95 -4.56
CA THR A 229 0.87 23.06 -3.40
C THR A 229 -0.53 22.73 -2.91
N ASP A 230 -1.48 23.69 -2.95
CA ASP A 230 -2.86 23.43 -2.54
C ASP A 230 -3.57 22.45 -3.47
N ASP A 231 -3.27 22.53 -4.78
CA ASP A 231 -3.81 21.59 -5.78
C ASP A 231 -3.24 20.18 -5.58
N ALA A 232 -1.92 20.08 -5.31
CA ALA A 232 -1.26 18.81 -5.01
C ALA A 232 -1.78 18.17 -3.70
N LEU A 233 -1.96 18.99 -2.67
CA LEU A 233 -2.50 18.54 -1.39
C LEU A 233 -3.97 18.13 -1.51
N PHE A 234 -4.74 18.77 -2.37
CA PHE A 234 -6.11 18.33 -2.65
C PHE A 234 -6.14 16.92 -3.26
N ASP A 235 -5.36 16.68 -4.32
CA ASP A 235 -5.23 15.35 -4.95
C ASP A 235 -4.75 14.28 -3.96
N PHE A 236 -3.69 14.60 -3.20
CA PHE A 236 -3.17 13.74 -2.16
C PHE A 236 -4.22 13.39 -1.11
N ASN A 237 -4.92 14.40 -0.58
CA ASN A 237 -5.92 14.20 0.48
C ASN A 237 -7.10 13.37 -0.02
N VAL A 238 -7.57 13.58 -1.25
CA VAL A 238 -8.64 12.76 -1.85
C VAL A 238 -8.21 11.30 -1.89
N GLY A 239 -7.00 11.03 -2.37
CA GLY A 239 -6.48 9.67 -2.41
C GLY A 239 -6.27 9.07 -1.01
N TYR A 240 -5.52 9.75 -0.16
CA TYR A 240 -5.13 9.24 1.16
C TYR A 240 -6.32 9.05 2.11
N ILE A 241 -7.17 10.06 2.24
CA ILE A 241 -8.36 9.99 3.11
C ILE A 241 -9.35 8.97 2.56
N GLY A 242 -9.50 8.90 1.24
CA GLY A 242 -10.31 7.88 0.60
C GLY A 242 -9.87 6.46 0.95
N THR A 243 -8.57 6.19 0.92
CA THR A 243 -8.04 4.87 1.34
C THR A 243 -8.24 4.61 2.83
N ALA A 244 -8.04 5.61 3.69
CA ALA A 244 -8.24 5.47 5.13
C ALA A 244 -9.71 5.15 5.47
N ILE A 245 -10.66 5.84 4.84
CA ILE A 245 -12.10 5.55 4.98
C ILE A 245 -12.40 4.14 4.47
N LEU A 246 -11.86 3.77 3.31
CA LEU A 246 -12.10 2.45 2.74
C LEU A 246 -11.54 1.33 3.64
N ALA A 247 -10.41 1.55 4.32
CA ALA A 247 -9.88 0.61 5.31
C ALA A 247 -10.88 0.34 6.45
N VAL A 248 -11.58 1.38 6.93
CA VAL A 248 -12.66 1.24 7.93
C VAL A 248 -13.79 0.38 7.40
N PHE A 249 -14.20 0.57 6.15
CA PHE A 249 -15.23 -0.28 5.53
C PHE A 249 -14.80 -1.74 5.37
N PHE A 250 -13.53 -2.01 5.09
CA PHE A 250 -13.01 -3.39 5.05
C PHE A 250 -12.95 -4.05 6.43
N VAL A 251 -12.61 -3.28 7.49
CA VAL A 251 -12.77 -3.77 8.87
C VAL A 251 -14.24 -4.07 9.16
N ALA A 252 -15.15 -3.14 8.80
CA ALA A 252 -16.58 -3.32 9.00
C ALA A 252 -17.12 -4.54 8.23
N LEU A 253 -16.67 -4.79 7.00
CA LEU A 253 -17.04 -5.97 6.22
C LEU A 253 -16.73 -7.27 6.99
N GLY A 254 -15.50 -7.38 7.52
CA GLY A 254 -15.10 -8.53 8.35
C GLY A 254 -15.89 -8.61 9.66
N ALA A 255 -16.05 -7.48 10.36
CA ALA A 255 -16.69 -7.41 11.66
C ALA A 255 -18.20 -7.68 11.62
N LEU A 256 -18.89 -7.28 10.56
CA LEU A 256 -20.33 -7.47 10.43
C LEU A 256 -20.73 -8.80 9.78
N ILE A 257 -19.86 -9.37 8.93
CA ILE A 257 -20.25 -10.55 8.15
C ILE A 257 -19.55 -11.82 8.65
N GLN A 258 -18.21 -11.76 8.82
CA GLN A 258 -17.44 -12.95 9.19
C GLN A 258 -17.39 -13.17 10.70
N TYR A 259 -17.13 -12.12 11.49
CA TYR A 259 -16.92 -12.21 12.94
C TYR A 259 -18.10 -12.84 13.69
N PRO A 260 -19.37 -12.46 13.41
CA PRO A 260 -20.51 -13.02 14.11
C PRO A 260 -20.73 -14.53 13.87
N THR A 261 -20.18 -15.06 12.76
CA THR A 261 -20.31 -16.49 12.45
C THR A 261 -19.54 -17.40 13.42
N GLY A 262 -18.61 -16.86 14.20
CA GLY A 262 -17.68 -17.63 15.05
C GLY A 262 -16.68 -18.51 14.29
N LYS A 263 -16.82 -18.62 12.96
CA LYS A 263 -15.93 -19.43 12.13
C LYS A 263 -14.53 -18.79 12.05
N PRO A 264 -13.47 -19.60 12.06
CA PRO A 264 -12.11 -19.10 11.89
C PRO A 264 -11.96 -18.31 10.59
N VAL A 265 -11.23 -17.21 10.66
CA VAL A 265 -10.76 -16.50 9.46
C VAL A 265 -9.60 -17.30 8.88
N GLU A 266 -9.74 -17.68 7.62
CA GLU A 266 -8.70 -18.40 6.90
C GLU A 266 -7.40 -17.57 6.83
N ALA A 267 -6.27 -18.25 6.93
CA ALA A 267 -4.99 -17.60 6.65
C ALA A 267 -4.92 -17.18 5.17
N ALA A 268 -4.23 -16.10 4.87
CA ALA A 268 -4.12 -15.56 3.51
C ALA A 268 -3.70 -16.66 2.50
N SER A 269 -4.62 -17.03 1.62
CA SER A 269 -4.54 -18.17 0.72
C SER A 269 -5.66 -18.11 -0.32
N ALA A 270 -5.71 -19.07 -1.24
CA ALA A 270 -6.86 -19.22 -2.14
C ALA A 270 -8.18 -19.47 -1.35
N LYS A 271 -8.12 -20.19 -0.21
CA LYS A 271 -9.29 -20.39 0.67
C LYS A 271 -9.74 -19.08 1.30
N TYR A 272 -8.79 -18.23 1.73
CA TYR A 272 -9.14 -16.90 2.23
C TYR A 272 -9.83 -16.05 1.17
N ILE A 273 -9.33 -16.08 -0.07
CA ILE A 273 -9.98 -15.34 -1.17
C ILE A 273 -11.41 -15.82 -1.39
N ALA A 274 -11.65 -17.14 -1.36
CA ALA A 274 -13.00 -17.70 -1.45
C ALA A 274 -13.88 -17.23 -0.28
N GLN A 275 -13.33 -17.17 0.95
CA GLN A 275 -14.03 -16.64 2.13
C GLN A 275 -14.31 -15.15 1.99
N PHE A 276 -13.33 -14.35 1.56
CA PHE A 276 -13.49 -12.91 1.30
C PHE A 276 -14.59 -12.64 0.27
N VAL A 277 -14.55 -13.30 -0.86
CA VAL A 277 -15.58 -13.17 -1.91
C VAL A 277 -16.94 -13.66 -1.40
N GLY A 278 -16.93 -14.71 -0.57
CA GLY A 278 -18.13 -15.24 0.09
C GLY A 278 -18.83 -14.23 1.00
N MET A 279 -18.09 -13.33 1.66
CA MET A 279 -18.70 -12.25 2.46
C MET A 279 -19.57 -11.32 1.60
N TYR A 280 -19.13 -10.98 0.39
CA TYR A 280 -19.95 -10.19 -0.53
C TYR A 280 -21.15 -11.00 -1.06
N ALA A 281 -20.92 -12.26 -1.44
CA ALA A 281 -21.97 -13.11 -1.98
C ALA A 281 -23.10 -13.35 -0.97
N SER A 282 -22.80 -13.47 0.32
CA SER A 282 -23.81 -13.64 1.38
C SER A 282 -24.74 -12.43 1.56
N VAL A 283 -24.29 -11.24 1.15
CA VAL A 283 -25.01 -9.98 1.35
C VAL A 283 -25.61 -9.45 0.05
N LEU A 284 -24.82 -9.45 -1.02
CA LEU A 284 -25.20 -8.92 -2.34
C LEU A 284 -25.84 -9.99 -3.24
N GLY A 285 -25.70 -11.27 -2.89
CA GLY A 285 -26.16 -12.41 -3.68
C GLY A 285 -25.02 -13.08 -4.47
N GLU A 286 -25.24 -14.35 -4.85
CA GLU A 286 -24.23 -15.21 -5.48
C GLU A 286 -23.67 -14.65 -6.81
N TRP A 287 -24.44 -13.83 -7.53
CA TRP A 287 -23.99 -13.18 -8.74
C TRP A 287 -22.75 -12.30 -8.53
N SER A 288 -22.62 -11.72 -7.32
CA SER A 288 -21.50 -10.83 -6.99
C SER A 288 -20.16 -11.57 -6.88
N ARG A 289 -20.17 -12.88 -6.68
CA ARG A 289 -18.97 -13.70 -6.50
C ARG A 289 -17.97 -13.53 -7.64
N TYR A 290 -18.42 -13.68 -8.88
CA TYR A 290 -17.56 -13.52 -10.06
C TYR A 290 -17.07 -12.08 -10.24
N LEU A 291 -17.98 -11.13 -10.04
CA LEU A 291 -17.66 -9.71 -10.16
C LEU A 291 -16.61 -9.28 -9.13
N ILE A 292 -16.79 -9.64 -7.85
CA ILE A 292 -15.85 -9.28 -6.78
C ILE A 292 -14.50 -9.97 -6.98
N THR A 293 -14.48 -11.24 -7.40
CA THR A 293 -13.22 -11.94 -7.71
C THR A 293 -12.47 -11.21 -8.83
N PHE A 294 -13.16 -10.81 -9.89
CA PHE A 294 -12.57 -10.08 -11.02
C PHE A 294 -12.06 -8.70 -10.60
N ILE A 295 -12.84 -7.94 -9.84
CA ILE A 295 -12.44 -6.62 -9.33
C ILE A 295 -11.22 -6.75 -8.40
N ALA A 296 -11.25 -7.70 -7.46
CA ALA A 296 -10.13 -7.95 -6.54
C ALA A 296 -8.86 -8.36 -7.30
N PHE A 297 -9.00 -9.22 -8.32
CA PHE A 297 -7.89 -9.58 -9.19
C PHE A 297 -7.28 -8.35 -9.88
N LEU A 298 -8.09 -7.55 -10.57
CA LEU A 298 -7.62 -6.36 -11.27
C LEU A 298 -6.98 -5.34 -10.32
N CYS A 299 -7.52 -5.19 -9.11
CA CYS A 299 -6.98 -4.32 -8.08
C CYS A 299 -5.57 -4.75 -7.67
N ILE A 300 -5.38 -6.02 -7.30
CA ILE A 300 -4.06 -6.53 -6.89
C ILE A 300 -3.10 -6.61 -8.09
N PHE A 301 -3.59 -6.97 -9.28
CA PHE A 301 -2.79 -6.97 -10.50
C PHE A 301 -2.21 -5.59 -10.81
N GLY A 302 -3.04 -4.53 -10.69
CA GLY A 302 -2.60 -3.14 -10.80
C GLY A 302 -1.56 -2.78 -9.73
N THR A 303 -1.73 -3.28 -8.50
CA THR A 303 -0.74 -3.09 -7.43
C THR A 303 0.60 -3.76 -7.78
N VAL A 304 0.61 -4.99 -8.34
CA VAL A 304 1.86 -5.66 -8.77
C VAL A 304 2.58 -4.84 -9.84
N ILE A 305 1.85 -4.32 -10.84
CA ILE A 305 2.42 -3.43 -11.86
C ILE A 305 3.07 -2.21 -11.21
N THR A 306 2.33 -1.54 -10.32
CA THR A 306 2.79 -0.33 -9.62
C THR A 306 4.03 -0.61 -8.79
N VAL A 307 4.09 -1.74 -8.10
CA VAL A 307 5.22 -2.12 -7.25
C VAL A 307 6.46 -2.39 -8.12
N ILE A 308 6.36 -3.21 -9.17
CA ILE A 308 7.50 -3.51 -10.04
C ILE A 308 7.99 -2.23 -10.75
N ASP A 309 7.11 -1.44 -11.35
CA ASP A 309 7.48 -0.21 -12.07
C ASP A 309 7.98 0.87 -11.10
N GLY A 310 7.21 1.17 -10.05
CA GLY A 310 7.50 2.27 -9.13
C GLY A 310 8.80 2.08 -8.36
N TYR A 311 9.01 0.93 -7.74
CA TYR A 311 10.27 0.65 -7.03
C TYR A 311 11.46 0.62 -7.98
N SER A 312 11.30 0.09 -9.20
CA SER A 312 12.39 0.06 -10.19
C SER A 312 12.81 1.46 -10.61
N ARG A 313 11.87 2.38 -10.80
CA ARG A 313 12.16 3.79 -11.10
C ARG A 313 12.86 4.48 -9.95
N VAL A 314 12.38 4.28 -8.73
CA VAL A 314 12.99 4.85 -7.52
C VAL A 314 14.41 4.34 -7.33
N ASN A 315 14.65 3.04 -7.54
CA ASN A 315 15.97 2.42 -7.44
C ASN A 315 16.92 2.93 -8.53
N GLU A 316 16.44 3.05 -9.79
CA GLU A 316 17.20 3.61 -10.90
C GLU A 316 17.66 5.04 -10.59
N ILE A 317 16.73 5.91 -10.20
CA ILE A 317 17.02 7.31 -9.88
C ILE A 317 18.01 7.40 -8.71
N SER A 318 17.80 6.59 -7.66
CA SER A 318 18.68 6.55 -6.49
C SER A 318 20.12 6.19 -6.89
N LEU A 319 20.27 5.12 -7.67
CA LEU A 319 21.59 4.66 -8.10
C LEU A 319 22.27 5.68 -9.02
N ARG A 320 21.52 6.24 -9.96
CA ARG A 320 22.02 7.28 -10.86
C ARG A 320 22.52 8.52 -10.10
N LEU A 321 21.81 8.97 -9.08
CA LEU A 321 22.21 10.10 -8.24
C LEU A 321 23.40 9.76 -7.34
N LEU A 322 23.49 8.55 -6.80
CA LEU A 322 24.63 8.09 -5.99
C LEU A 322 25.95 8.13 -6.77
N PHE A 323 25.89 7.78 -8.06
CA PHE A 323 27.07 7.74 -8.95
C PHE A 323 27.22 8.99 -9.83
N ASN A 324 26.43 10.06 -9.56
CA ASN A 324 26.45 11.33 -10.30
C ASN A 324 26.28 11.17 -11.84
N GLN A 325 25.51 10.18 -12.27
CA GLN A 325 25.21 9.98 -13.70
C GLN A 325 24.15 11.00 -14.15
N LYS A 326 24.41 11.70 -15.26
CA LYS A 326 23.55 12.80 -15.75
C LYS A 326 22.47 12.35 -16.73
N GLU A 327 22.66 11.24 -17.43
CA GLU A 327 21.76 10.82 -18.50
C GLU A 327 20.67 9.88 -17.98
N LYS A 328 19.42 10.14 -18.39
CA LYS A 328 18.28 9.28 -18.17
C LYS A 328 18.22 8.23 -19.30
N ASN A 329 18.76 7.04 -19.06
CA ASN A 329 18.70 5.91 -20.00
C ASN A 329 17.60 4.94 -19.57
N GLN A 330 16.92 4.31 -20.53
CA GLN A 330 15.90 3.28 -20.28
C GLN A 330 16.53 1.93 -19.88
N THR A 331 17.74 1.63 -20.35
CA THR A 331 18.40 0.36 -20.05
C THR A 331 18.55 0.05 -18.57
N PRO A 332 19.02 1.00 -17.70
CA PRO A 332 19.08 0.76 -16.26
C PRO A 332 17.70 0.51 -15.64
N LEU A 333 16.65 1.20 -16.09
CA LEU A 333 15.29 0.97 -15.63
C LEU A 333 14.80 -0.45 -15.98
N ASN A 334 15.01 -0.89 -17.23
CA ASN A 334 14.64 -2.24 -17.65
C ASN A 334 15.40 -3.32 -16.86
N VAL A 335 16.67 -3.07 -16.53
CA VAL A 335 17.46 -3.95 -15.65
C VAL A 335 16.83 -4.02 -14.26
N TRP A 336 16.46 -2.88 -13.66
CA TRP A 336 15.80 -2.85 -12.36
C TRP A 336 14.45 -3.56 -12.36
N MET A 337 13.61 -3.35 -13.39
CA MET A 337 12.34 -4.07 -13.54
C MET A 337 12.56 -5.58 -13.61
N THR A 338 13.56 -6.03 -14.38
CA THR A 338 13.90 -7.43 -14.51
C THR A 338 14.43 -8.02 -13.20
N LEU A 339 15.34 -7.31 -12.52
CA LEU A 339 15.86 -7.74 -11.21
C LEU A 339 14.76 -7.83 -10.17
N THR A 340 13.89 -6.81 -10.07
CA THR A 340 12.77 -6.80 -9.12
C THR A 340 11.81 -7.97 -9.39
N ALA A 341 11.49 -8.25 -10.65
CA ALA A 341 10.63 -9.36 -11.03
C ALA A 341 11.26 -10.73 -10.69
N ILE A 342 12.52 -10.95 -11.11
CA ILE A 342 13.22 -12.23 -10.88
C ILE A 342 13.45 -12.47 -9.39
N LEU A 343 13.99 -11.50 -8.67
CA LEU A 343 14.27 -11.65 -7.24
C LEU A 343 12.98 -11.79 -6.42
N GLY A 344 11.90 -11.10 -6.81
CA GLY A 344 10.58 -11.33 -6.24
C GLY A 344 10.10 -12.78 -6.42
N LEU A 345 10.27 -13.35 -7.62
CA LEU A 345 9.93 -14.76 -7.88
C LEU A 345 10.83 -15.72 -7.09
N ILE A 346 12.12 -15.43 -6.94
CA ILE A 346 13.04 -16.25 -6.13
C ILE A 346 12.54 -16.29 -4.67
N ILE A 347 12.13 -15.14 -4.12
CA ILE A 347 11.57 -15.10 -2.76
C ILE A 347 10.29 -15.93 -2.67
N ILE A 348 9.37 -15.84 -3.64
CA ILE A 348 8.15 -16.66 -3.67
C ILE A 348 8.51 -18.16 -3.71
N PHE A 349 9.50 -18.51 -4.48
CA PHE A 349 9.96 -19.90 -4.57
C PHE A 349 10.49 -20.43 -3.23
N PHE A 350 11.23 -19.64 -2.47
CA PHE A 350 11.68 -20.03 -1.12
C PHE A 350 10.53 -20.29 -0.15
N PHE A 351 9.43 -19.55 -0.28
CA PHE A 351 8.23 -19.77 0.54
C PHE A 351 7.34 -20.91 0.02
N GLN A 352 7.65 -21.53 -1.11
CA GLN A 352 6.97 -22.71 -1.67
C GLN A 352 5.44 -22.61 -1.67
N GLY A 353 4.91 -21.43 -2.01
CA GLY A 353 3.47 -21.18 -2.06
C GLY A 353 2.79 -20.98 -0.70
N GLN A 354 3.55 -20.84 0.39
CA GLN A 354 3.03 -20.47 1.70
C GLN A 354 2.60 -18.98 1.73
N VAL A 355 1.46 -18.68 1.13
CA VAL A 355 0.98 -17.30 0.91
C VAL A 355 0.92 -16.51 2.21
N ALA A 356 0.34 -17.10 3.26
CA ALA A 356 0.18 -16.41 4.55
C ALA A 356 1.52 -16.04 5.18
N THR A 357 2.49 -16.96 5.17
CA THR A 357 3.83 -16.73 5.72
C THR A 357 4.57 -15.67 4.92
N MET A 358 4.51 -15.73 3.57
CA MET A 358 5.13 -14.75 2.70
C MET A 358 4.52 -13.36 2.88
N LEU A 359 3.20 -13.25 2.91
CA LEU A 359 2.51 -11.98 3.14
C LEU A 359 2.86 -11.38 4.49
N ARG A 360 2.85 -12.20 5.55
CA ARG A 360 3.26 -11.76 6.89
C ARG A 360 4.70 -11.26 6.90
N PHE A 361 5.61 -11.99 6.26
CA PHE A 361 6.99 -11.57 6.12
C PHE A 361 7.12 -10.21 5.40
N ALA A 362 6.44 -10.04 4.26
CA ALA A 362 6.46 -8.78 3.52
C ALA A 362 5.88 -7.61 4.32
N MET A 363 4.75 -7.81 4.99
CA MET A 363 4.08 -6.80 5.80
C MET A 363 4.92 -6.38 7.03
N ILE A 364 5.51 -7.35 7.75
CA ILE A 364 6.39 -7.08 8.89
C ILE A 364 7.67 -6.38 8.42
N GLY A 365 8.28 -6.85 7.33
CA GLY A 365 9.44 -6.21 6.73
C GLY A 365 9.18 -4.75 6.37
N SER A 366 8.03 -4.49 5.72
CA SER A 366 7.59 -3.12 5.42
C SER A 366 7.34 -2.30 6.69
N PHE A 367 6.84 -2.90 7.76
CA PHE A 367 6.65 -2.18 9.02
C PHE A 367 8.00 -1.80 9.65
N LEU A 368 8.96 -2.70 9.67
CA LEU A 368 10.27 -2.46 10.30
C LEU A 368 11.09 -1.38 9.55
N THR A 369 10.88 -1.23 8.25
CA THR A 369 11.52 -0.15 7.45
C THR A 369 10.75 1.18 7.53
N THR A 370 9.45 1.15 7.84
CA THR A 370 8.56 2.32 7.88
C THR A 370 9.07 3.47 8.77
N PRO A 371 9.58 3.27 10.03
CA PRO A 371 10.07 4.37 10.85
C PRO A 371 11.24 5.12 10.23
N PHE A 372 12.09 4.41 9.49
CA PHE A 372 13.27 5.02 8.85
C PHE A 372 12.86 5.87 7.63
N PHE A 373 11.94 5.40 6.80
CA PHE A 373 11.38 6.20 5.71
C PHE A 373 10.62 7.43 6.24
N ALA A 374 9.86 7.26 7.33
CA ALA A 374 9.18 8.36 8.01
C ALA A 374 10.18 9.42 8.49
N LEU A 375 11.27 8.98 9.12
CA LEU A 375 12.33 9.85 9.60
C LEU A 375 13.02 10.59 8.45
N LEU A 376 13.33 9.92 7.34
CA LEU A 376 13.93 10.53 6.16
C LEU A 376 13.04 11.65 5.60
N ASN A 377 11.74 11.38 5.44
CA ASN A 377 10.77 12.37 4.97
C ASN A 377 10.68 13.57 5.94
N TYR A 378 10.60 13.31 7.25
CA TYR A 378 10.52 14.35 8.27
C TYR A 378 11.77 15.24 8.25
N VAL A 379 12.96 14.64 8.27
CA VAL A 379 14.23 15.36 8.30
C VAL A 379 14.47 16.14 7.00
N LEU A 380 14.00 15.64 5.84
CA LEU A 380 14.08 16.37 4.58
C LEU A 380 13.19 17.64 4.62
N VAL A 381 11.90 17.45 4.89
CA VAL A 381 10.92 18.52 4.75
C VAL A 381 11.07 19.59 5.84
N THR A 382 11.40 19.21 7.07
CA THR A 382 11.61 20.19 8.16
C THR A 382 12.84 21.07 7.96
N LYS A 383 13.83 20.63 7.17
CA LYS A 383 14.97 21.45 6.80
C LYS A 383 14.64 22.46 5.71
N GLU A 384 13.89 22.02 4.70
CA GLU A 384 13.53 22.86 3.54
C GLU A 384 12.42 23.87 3.88
N LYS A 385 11.45 23.47 4.69
CA LYS A 385 10.26 24.26 5.02
C LYS A 385 10.25 24.65 6.50
N LYS A 386 10.71 25.87 6.80
CA LYS A 386 10.76 26.40 8.17
C LYS A 386 9.36 26.63 8.77
N ASP A 387 8.37 26.94 7.93
CA ASP A 387 7.02 27.32 8.31
C ASP A 387 5.99 26.19 8.24
N LEU A 388 6.41 24.95 8.51
CA LEU A 388 5.47 23.83 8.65
C LEU A 388 4.47 24.10 9.78
N PRO A 389 3.17 23.86 9.55
CA PRO A 389 2.15 24.04 10.58
C PRO A 389 2.46 23.26 11.86
N THR A 390 2.28 23.87 13.02
CA THR A 390 2.62 23.26 14.33
C THR A 390 1.90 21.93 14.55
N TRP A 391 0.62 21.83 14.15
CA TRP A 391 -0.14 20.60 14.24
C TRP A 391 0.48 19.46 13.41
N LEU A 392 1.01 19.77 12.22
CA LEU A 392 1.62 18.78 11.33
C LEU A 392 2.97 18.30 11.88
N LYS A 393 3.78 19.21 12.45
CA LYS A 393 5.02 18.85 13.17
C LYS A 393 4.71 17.96 14.37
N GLY A 394 3.73 18.33 15.19
CA GLY A 394 3.30 17.55 16.35
C GLY A 394 2.82 16.15 15.94
N LEU A 395 1.99 16.06 14.92
CA LEU A 395 1.49 14.79 14.40
C LEU A 395 2.62 13.91 13.82
N ALA A 396 3.59 14.53 13.13
CA ALA A 396 4.75 13.80 12.60
C ALA A 396 5.64 13.25 13.72
N ILE A 397 5.88 14.03 14.77
CA ILE A 397 6.66 13.56 15.95
C ILE A 397 5.91 12.42 16.65
N ALA A 398 4.61 12.57 16.91
CA ALA A 398 3.79 11.51 17.49
C ALA A 398 3.79 10.25 16.59
N GLY A 399 3.73 10.43 15.27
CA GLY A 399 3.84 9.34 14.30
C GLY A 399 5.19 8.62 14.38
N LEU A 400 6.31 9.34 14.47
CA LEU A 400 7.64 8.73 14.66
C LEU A 400 7.72 7.94 15.96
N ILE A 401 7.23 8.50 17.08
CA ILE A 401 7.19 7.81 18.37
C ILE A 401 6.37 6.53 18.27
N PHE A 402 5.19 6.60 17.63
CA PHE A 402 4.33 5.44 17.43
C PHE A 402 5.03 4.36 16.59
N LEU A 403 5.62 4.72 15.46
CA LEU A 403 6.23 3.77 14.52
C LEU A 403 7.49 3.14 15.11
N PHE A 404 8.41 3.93 15.70
CA PHE A 404 9.59 3.39 16.36
C PHE A 404 9.22 2.61 17.62
N GLY A 405 8.27 3.09 18.42
CA GLY A 405 7.80 2.43 19.62
C GLY A 405 7.25 1.03 19.33
N PHE A 406 6.37 0.90 18.35
CA PHE A 406 5.84 -0.41 17.94
C PHE A 406 6.91 -1.31 17.31
N ALA A 407 7.84 -0.76 16.52
CA ALA A 407 8.93 -1.55 15.94
C ALA A 407 9.86 -2.11 17.02
N LEU A 408 10.27 -1.28 17.96
CA LEU A 408 11.12 -1.70 19.10
C LEU A 408 10.39 -2.70 20.01
N PHE A 409 9.12 -2.46 20.30
CA PHE A 409 8.31 -3.38 21.09
C PHE A 409 8.17 -4.74 20.41
N PHE A 410 7.97 -4.77 19.09
CA PHE A 410 7.91 -6.02 18.34
C PHE A 410 9.25 -6.77 18.35
N ILE A 411 10.38 -6.08 18.11
CA ILE A 411 11.71 -6.68 18.16
C ILE A 411 12.00 -7.25 19.57
N TRP A 412 11.64 -6.52 20.61
CA TRP A 412 11.76 -6.99 22.00
C TRP A 412 10.92 -8.25 22.23
N ALA A 413 9.65 -8.27 21.78
CA ALA A 413 8.76 -9.42 21.94
C ALA A 413 9.27 -10.67 21.20
N LEU A 414 9.90 -10.48 20.03
CA LEU A 414 10.58 -11.55 19.28
C LEU A 414 11.80 -12.07 20.07
N ALA A 415 12.62 -11.17 20.61
CA ALA A 415 13.83 -11.54 21.34
C ALA A 415 13.56 -12.38 22.62
N ILE A 416 12.39 -12.15 23.26
CA ILE A 416 11.97 -12.94 24.43
C ILE A 416 11.13 -14.17 24.09
N GLY A 417 10.98 -14.49 22.79
CA GLY A 417 10.24 -15.66 22.31
C GLY A 417 8.72 -15.62 22.55
N LYS A 418 8.14 -14.44 22.83
CA LYS A 418 6.70 -14.28 23.12
C LYS A 418 5.88 -13.81 21.93
N ALA A 419 6.50 -13.31 20.87
CA ALA A 419 5.85 -13.09 19.59
C ALA A 419 6.02 -14.36 18.76
N GLY A 420 5.04 -15.27 18.82
CA GLY A 420 5.07 -16.52 18.05
C GLY A 420 4.94 -16.24 16.55
N TYR A 421 5.77 -16.93 15.76
CA TYR A 421 5.60 -17.07 14.30
C TYR A 421 4.69 -18.24 14.00
#